data_dd606c63066a132a01770857cbe6bc8e
#
_entry.id   dd606c63066a132a01770857cbe6bc8e
#
_cell.length_a   1.000
_cell.length_b   1.000
_cell.length_c   1.000
_cell.angle_alpha   90.00
_cell.angle_beta   90.00
_cell.angle_gamma   90.00
#
_symmetry.space_group_name_H-M   'P 1'
#
loop_
_entity.id
_entity.type
_entity.pdbx_description
1 polymer ?
#
loop_
_entity_poly.entity_id
_entity_poly.type
_entity_poly.pdbx_seq_one_letter_code
_entity_poly.pdbx_strand_id
1 'polypeptide(L)'
;MRTNYLFLCLAISFTVLAQEKKDSVIKYIKIEQEKLVKFYLDSTTTPLARTERKDFEGIHHFPINLKCRVVAQLEKLDQLDTVIFLTSSGKKKRYIKYAKANFKLDGKKHSLILYRMADIKKPE
;
A
#
# COMPACT_ATOMS: atom_id res chain seq x y z
N MET A 1 38.35 -0.35 -32.89
CA MET A 1 37.20 -1.31 -32.66
C MET A 1 37.08 -1.87 -31.23
N ARG A 2 37.78 -1.36 -30.22
CA ARG A 2 37.75 -1.86 -28.83
C ARG A 2 36.81 -1.11 -27.87
N THR A 3 36.28 0.02 -28.27
CA THR A 3 35.47 0.91 -27.39
C THR A 3 33.98 0.56 -27.32
N ASN A 4 33.43 -0.17 -28.28
CA ASN A 4 31.98 -0.45 -28.32
C ASN A 4 31.51 -1.56 -27.35
N TYR A 5 32.40 -2.48 -26.97
CA TYR A 5 32.04 -3.60 -26.07
C TYR A 5 31.89 -3.16 -24.62
N LEU A 6 32.64 -2.12 -24.19
CA LEU A 6 32.57 -1.62 -22.82
C LEU A 6 31.22 -0.92 -22.54
N PHE A 7 30.70 -0.19 -23.53
CA PHE A 7 29.39 0.46 -23.43
C PHE A 7 28.22 -0.56 -23.44
N LEU A 8 28.36 -1.65 -24.21
CA LEU A 8 27.35 -2.70 -24.27
C LEU A 8 27.22 -3.46 -22.93
N CYS A 9 28.36 -3.79 -22.30
CA CYS A 9 28.36 -4.45 -20.99
C CYS A 9 27.78 -3.57 -19.88
N LEU A 10 28.00 -2.25 -19.92
CA LEU A 10 27.44 -1.31 -18.91
C LEU A 10 25.93 -1.18 -19.04
N ALA A 11 25.37 -1.21 -20.25
CA ALA A 11 23.93 -1.15 -20.49
C ALA A 11 23.20 -2.42 -19.99
N ILE A 12 23.81 -3.59 -20.16
CA ILE A 12 23.23 -4.88 -19.73
C ILE A 12 23.16 -4.97 -18.20
N SER A 13 24.19 -4.50 -17.48
CA SER A 13 24.19 -4.53 -16.01
C SER A 13 23.11 -3.62 -15.39
N PHE A 14 22.78 -2.50 -16.03
CA PHE A 14 21.71 -1.61 -15.54
C PHE A 14 20.31 -2.22 -15.70
N THR A 15 20.07 -2.99 -16.75
CA THR A 15 18.76 -3.65 -16.98
C THR A 15 18.52 -4.80 -16.01
N VAL A 16 19.54 -5.57 -15.64
CA VAL A 16 19.42 -6.66 -14.67
C VAL A 16 19.06 -6.15 -13.28
N LEU A 17 19.72 -5.11 -12.77
CA LEU A 17 19.43 -4.51 -11.47
C LEU A 17 18.01 -3.94 -11.38
N ALA A 18 17.52 -3.36 -12.48
CA ALA A 18 16.14 -2.85 -12.53
C ALA A 18 15.10 -3.98 -12.51
N GLN A 19 15.40 -5.12 -13.11
CA GLN A 19 14.51 -6.28 -13.13
C GLN A 19 14.45 -6.95 -11.75
N GLU A 20 15.57 -7.20 -11.09
CA GLU A 20 15.64 -7.76 -9.73
C GLU A 20 14.81 -6.93 -8.72
N LYS A 21 14.89 -5.60 -8.84
CA LYS A 21 14.10 -4.70 -7.98
C LYS A 21 12.59 -4.82 -8.23
N LYS A 22 12.16 -5.01 -9.48
CA LYS A 22 10.74 -5.23 -9.82
C LYS A 22 10.24 -6.56 -9.28
N ASP A 23 11.01 -7.62 -9.47
CA ASP A 23 10.65 -8.97 -9.06
C ASP A 23 10.55 -9.07 -7.53
N SER A 24 11.45 -8.41 -6.81
CA SER A 24 11.39 -8.29 -5.35
C SER A 24 10.11 -7.60 -4.87
N VAL A 25 9.67 -6.53 -5.54
CA VAL A 25 8.42 -5.83 -5.21
C VAL A 25 7.19 -6.69 -5.49
N ILE A 26 7.17 -7.38 -6.63
CA ILE A 26 6.06 -8.30 -6.97
C ILE A 26 5.97 -9.44 -5.95
N LYS A 27 7.10 -10.01 -5.57
CA LYS A 27 7.18 -11.05 -4.53
C LYS A 27 6.63 -10.54 -3.19
N TYR A 28 7.02 -9.33 -2.78
CA TYR A 28 6.49 -8.73 -1.56
C TYR A 28 4.97 -8.57 -1.61
N ILE A 29 4.42 -8.03 -2.71
CA ILE A 29 2.97 -7.85 -2.87
C ILE A 29 2.24 -9.19 -2.77
N LYS A 30 2.75 -10.24 -3.42
CA LYS A 30 2.15 -11.59 -3.36
C LYS A 30 2.14 -12.14 -1.92
N ILE A 31 3.23 -11.96 -1.18
CA ILE A 31 3.31 -12.37 0.23
C ILE A 31 2.24 -11.65 1.07
N GLU A 32 2.06 -10.34 0.87
CA GLU A 32 1.03 -9.59 1.61
C GLU A 32 -0.40 -10.01 1.21
N GLN A 33 -0.65 -10.31 -0.06
CA GLN A 33 -1.91 -10.87 -0.52
C GLN A 33 -2.22 -12.22 0.13
N GLU A 34 -1.22 -13.11 0.20
CA GLU A 34 -1.35 -14.41 0.87
C GLU A 34 -1.60 -14.28 2.38
N LYS A 35 -0.91 -13.36 3.05
CA LYS A 35 -1.16 -13.07 4.47
C LYS A 35 -2.60 -12.59 4.70
N LEU A 36 -3.12 -11.76 3.82
CA LEU A 36 -4.49 -11.27 3.91
C LEU A 36 -5.48 -12.41 3.76
N VAL A 37 -5.30 -13.30 2.77
CA VAL A 37 -6.14 -14.49 2.61
C VAL A 37 -6.10 -15.38 3.85
N LYS A 38 -4.91 -15.64 4.41
CA LYS A 38 -4.76 -16.41 5.64
C LYS A 38 -5.49 -15.77 6.81
N PHE A 39 -5.40 -14.44 6.97
CA PHE A 39 -6.12 -13.70 8.01
C PHE A 39 -7.64 -13.88 7.91
N TYR A 40 -8.20 -13.90 6.69
CA TYR A 40 -9.64 -14.13 6.49
C TYR A 40 -10.05 -15.59 6.67
N LEU A 41 -9.17 -16.54 6.39
CA LEU A 41 -9.44 -17.98 6.58
C LEU A 41 -9.31 -18.42 8.04
N ASP A 42 -8.53 -17.72 8.85
CA ASP A 42 -8.33 -18.05 10.26
C ASP A 42 -9.58 -17.67 11.06
N SER A 43 -10.22 -18.67 11.68
CA SER A 43 -11.44 -18.51 12.46
C SER A 43 -11.29 -17.62 13.68
N THR A 44 -10.06 -17.37 14.14
CA THR A 44 -9.77 -16.55 15.33
C THR A 44 -9.57 -15.08 14.99
N THR A 45 -9.12 -14.77 13.78
CA THR A 45 -8.76 -13.41 13.34
C THR A 45 -9.74 -12.82 12.33
N THR A 46 -10.50 -13.66 11.62
CA THR A 46 -11.38 -13.23 10.54
C THR A 46 -12.50 -12.31 11.02
N PRO A 47 -12.76 -11.20 10.30
CA PRO A 47 -13.92 -10.35 10.54
C PRO A 47 -15.23 -10.92 9.96
N LEU A 48 -15.15 -12.03 9.17
CA LEU A 48 -16.31 -12.63 8.53
C LEU A 48 -17.25 -13.27 9.57
N ALA A 49 -18.55 -13.07 9.39
CA ALA A 49 -19.56 -13.75 10.17
C ALA A 49 -19.49 -15.28 9.96
N ARG A 50 -19.91 -16.06 10.95
CA ARG A 50 -19.81 -17.53 10.91
C ARG A 50 -20.51 -18.14 9.70
N THR A 51 -21.58 -17.53 9.23
CA THR A 51 -22.32 -17.94 8.04
C THR A 51 -21.55 -17.67 6.74
N GLU A 52 -20.86 -16.54 6.68
CA GLU A 52 -20.10 -16.09 5.49
C GLU A 52 -18.80 -16.90 5.28
N ARG A 53 -18.26 -17.49 6.36
CA ARG A 53 -17.01 -18.27 6.30
C ARG A 53 -17.13 -19.52 5.46
N LYS A 54 -18.33 -20.11 5.40
CA LYS A 54 -18.56 -21.34 4.65
C LYS A 54 -18.44 -21.14 3.14
N ASP A 55 -18.82 -19.96 2.68
CA ASP A 55 -18.88 -19.59 1.26
C ASP A 55 -17.68 -18.73 0.84
N PHE A 56 -16.72 -18.50 1.75
CA PHE A 56 -15.55 -17.70 1.46
C PHE A 56 -14.51 -18.48 0.67
N GLU A 57 -14.43 -18.25 -0.63
CA GLU A 57 -13.49 -18.87 -1.56
C GLU A 57 -12.11 -18.17 -1.65
N GLY A 58 -11.90 -17.10 -0.86
CA GLY A 58 -10.68 -16.31 -0.87
C GLY A 58 -10.91 -14.88 -1.39
N ILE A 59 -9.82 -14.16 -1.56
CA ILE A 59 -9.84 -12.78 -2.04
C ILE A 59 -9.39 -12.74 -3.49
N HIS A 60 -10.25 -12.30 -4.39
CA HIS A 60 -9.88 -12.03 -5.78
C HIS A 60 -9.09 -10.73 -5.88
N HIS A 61 -7.81 -10.85 -6.18
CA HIS A 61 -6.93 -9.70 -6.37
C HIS A 61 -6.87 -9.27 -7.84
N PHE A 62 -6.85 -7.98 -8.08
CA PHE A 62 -6.52 -7.45 -9.40
C PHE A 62 -5.06 -7.81 -9.78
N PRO A 63 -4.75 -7.90 -11.09
CA PRO A 63 -3.38 -8.08 -11.55
C PRO A 63 -2.44 -7.01 -10.99
N ILE A 64 -1.25 -7.42 -10.57
CA ILE A 64 -0.26 -6.49 -10.03
C ILE A 64 0.19 -5.52 -11.12
N ASN A 65 -0.06 -4.24 -10.93
CA ASN A 65 0.35 -3.17 -11.82
C ASN A 65 1.32 -2.22 -11.11
N LEU A 66 2.61 -2.36 -11.41
CA LEU A 66 3.67 -1.55 -10.79
C LEU A 66 3.59 -0.06 -11.17
N LYS A 67 2.85 0.32 -12.22
CA LYS A 67 2.60 1.73 -12.55
C LYS A 67 1.81 2.45 -11.44
N CYS A 68 0.99 1.71 -10.69
CA CYS A 68 0.24 2.25 -9.56
C CYS A 68 1.08 2.40 -8.27
N ARG A 69 2.33 1.90 -8.27
CA ARG A 69 3.26 2.08 -7.16
C ARG A 69 3.92 3.44 -7.26
N VAL A 70 3.49 4.35 -6.39
CA VAL A 70 3.99 5.72 -6.36
C VAL A 70 4.81 5.99 -5.09
N VAL A 71 5.73 6.96 -5.18
CA VAL A 71 6.40 7.55 -4.01
C VAL A 71 5.68 8.85 -3.70
N ALA A 72 5.13 8.97 -2.50
CA ALA A 72 4.46 10.16 -2.04
C ALA A 72 5.39 10.99 -1.15
N GLN A 73 5.38 12.30 -1.36
CA GLN A 73 6.00 13.27 -0.48
C GLN A 73 5.00 13.66 0.62
N LEU A 74 5.40 13.49 1.88
CA LEU A 74 4.55 13.81 3.02
C LEU A 74 4.81 15.25 3.49
N GLU A 75 3.73 16.01 3.58
CA GLU A 75 3.68 17.36 4.14
C GLU A 75 2.86 17.29 5.43
N LYS A 76 3.48 17.57 6.57
CA LYS A 76 2.77 17.63 7.86
C LYS A 76 1.86 18.87 7.88
N LEU A 77 0.67 18.69 8.45
CA LEU A 77 -0.26 19.80 8.66
C LEU A 77 0.02 20.46 10.01
N ASP A 78 0.16 21.79 10.00
CA ASP A 78 0.40 22.57 11.22
C ASP A 78 -0.84 22.63 12.11
N GLN A 79 -2.03 22.66 11.50
CA GLN A 79 -3.31 22.61 12.20
C GLN A 79 -3.87 21.19 12.13
N LEU A 80 -4.08 20.59 13.30
CA LEU A 80 -4.59 19.25 13.45
C LEU A 80 -6.11 19.27 13.65
N ASP A 81 -6.85 19.31 12.54
CA ASP A 81 -8.31 19.24 12.56
C ASP A 81 -8.80 17.85 12.95
N THR A 82 -9.77 17.81 13.86
CA THR A 82 -10.46 16.56 14.20
C THR A 82 -11.69 16.38 13.32
N VAL A 83 -11.82 15.18 12.74
CA VAL A 83 -12.94 14.77 11.90
C VAL A 83 -13.62 13.56 12.51
N ILE A 84 -14.94 13.54 12.49
CA ILE A 84 -15.74 12.41 12.96
C ILE A 84 -16.19 11.60 11.76
N PHE A 85 -15.78 10.32 11.72
CA PHE A 85 -16.30 9.35 10.75
C PHE A 85 -17.33 8.44 11.40
N LEU A 86 -18.41 8.18 10.70
CA LEU A 86 -19.37 7.15 11.06
C LEU A 86 -18.88 5.80 10.50
N THR A 87 -18.86 4.78 11.34
CA THR A 87 -18.61 3.40 10.90
C THR A 87 -19.87 2.80 10.30
N SER A 88 -19.75 1.68 9.57
CA SER A 88 -20.92 0.91 9.07
C SER A 88 -21.89 0.47 10.17
N SER A 89 -21.39 0.32 11.41
CA SER A 89 -22.23 0.02 12.60
C SER A 89 -22.80 1.28 13.29
N GLY A 90 -22.72 2.46 12.67
CA GLY A 90 -23.21 3.72 13.22
C GLY A 90 -22.38 4.34 14.35
N LYS A 91 -21.28 3.72 14.74
CA LYS A 91 -20.40 4.25 15.80
C LYS A 91 -19.59 5.43 15.27
N LYS A 92 -19.50 6.50 16.06
CA LYS A 92 -18.66 7.66 15.77
C LYS A 92 -17.21 7.38 16.17
N LYS A 93 -16.27 7.57 15.23
CA LYS A 93 -14.82 7.51 15.50
C LYS A 93 -14.18 8.84 15.16
N ARG A 94 -13.30 9.31 16.06
CA ARG A 94 -12.56 10.57 15.87
C ARG A 94 -11.22 10.29 15.21
N TYR A 95 -10.93 11.06 14.18
CA TYR A 95 -9.67 11.04 13.44
C TYR A 95 -9.09 12.44 13.38
N ILE A 96 -7.79 12.53 13.32
CA ILE A 96 -7.04 13.77 13.17
C ILE A 96 -6.44 13.78 11.77
N LYS A 97 -6.66 14.86 11.02
CA LYS A 97 -5.91 15.15 9.79
C LYS A 97 -4.49 15.50 10.20
N TYR A 98 -3.48 14.71 9.83
CA TYR A 98 -2.13 14.93 10.31
C TYR A 98 -1.10 15.22 9.22
N ALA A 99 -1.36 14.81 7.99
CA ALA A 99 -0.47 15.05 6.87
C ALA A 99 -1.20 15.01 5.53
N LYS A 100 -0.54 15.53 4.51
CA LYS A 100 -0.93 15.49 3.12
C LYS A 100 0.11 14.69 2.35
N ALA A 101 -0.32 13.70 1.59
CA ALA A 101 0.54 12.91 0.72
C ALA A 101 0.41 13.41 -0.72
N ASN A 102 1.48 13.98 -1.26
CA ASN A 102 1.56 14.50 -2.62
C ASN A 102 2.34 13.51 -3.50
N PHE A 103 1.77 13.11 -4.63
CA PHE A 103 2.40 12.16 -5.56
C PHE A 103 2.02 12.43 -7.01
N LYS A 104 2.68 11.74 -7.93
CA LYS A 104 2.34 11.74 -9.34
C LYS A 104 1.91 10.35 -9.76
N LEU A 105 0.82 10.24 -10.50
CA LEU A 105 0.35 9.03 -11.16
C LEU A 105 0.00 9.37 -12.60
N ASP A 106 0.55 8.64 -13.54
CA ASP A 106 0.38 8.88 -14.99
C ASP A 106 0.65 10.34 -15.39
N GLY A 107 1.73 10.94 -14.82
CA GLY A 107 2.12 12.32 -15.08
C GLY A 107 1.27 13.39 -14.39
N LYS A 108 0.13 13.05 -13.82
CA LYS A 108 -0.76 13.96 -13.10
C LYS A 108 -0.39 14.04 -11.61
N LYS A 109 -0.52 15.24 -11.04
CA LYS A 109 -0.32 15.48 -9.61
C LYS A 109 -1.59 15.10 -8.85
N HIS A 110 -1.42 14.38 -7.76
CA HIS A 110 -2.48 13.99 -6.84
C HIS A 110 -2.08 14.32 -5.42
N SER A 111 -3.10 14.49 -4.57
CA SER A 111 -2.92 14.74 -3.15
C SER A 111 -3.99 14.03 -2.35
N LEU A 112 -3.60 13.39 -1.25
CA LEU A 112 -4.48 12.70 -0.31
C LEU A 112 -4.23 13.23 1.10
N ILE A 113 -5.30 13.40 1.86
CA ILE A 113 -5.19 13.71 3.29
C ILE A 113 -5.04 12.41 4.06
N LEU A 114 -4.05 12.36 4.94
CA LEU A 114 -3.81 11.24 5.84
C LEU A 114 -4.44 11.52 7.20
N TYR A 115 -5.18 10.53 7.68
CA TYR A 115 -5.86 10.56 8.97
C TYR A 115 -5.23 9.56 9.91
N ARG A 116 -5.17 9.90 11.20
CA ARG A 116 -4.85 8.96 12.28
C ARG A 116 -5.98 8.94 13.30
N MET A 117 -6.17 7.82 13.99
CA MET A 117 -7.12 7.76 15.10
C MET A 117 -6.68 8.71 16.22
N ALA A 118 -7.63 9.47 16.77
CA ALA A 118 -7.34 10.42 17.85
C ALA A 118 -6.95 9.73 19.17
N ASP A 119 -7.46 8.52 19.39
CA ASP A 119 -7.37 7.81 20.67
C ASP A 119 -6.21 6.78 20.75
N ILE A 120 -5.31 6.74 19.75
CA ILE A 120 -4.09 5.92 19.85
C ILE A 120 -3.10 6.63 20.76
N LYS A 121 -2.92 6.12 22.01
CA LYS A 121 -1.78 6.48 22.85
C LYS A 121 -0.51 6.21 22.06
N LYS A 122 0.40 7.19 21.97
CA LYS A 122 1.76 6.93 21.47
C LYS A 122 2.32 5.74 22.25
N PRO A 123 2.95 4.75 21.62
CA PRO A 123 3.83 3.86 22.35
C PRO A 123 4.96 4.73 22.95
N GLU A 124 5.13 4.61 24.25
CA GLU A 124 6.25 5.21 24.99
C GLU A 124 7.56 4.68 24.48
#